data_8ffb49688f3ad3124ba62bc6f0f5d82c
#
_entry.id   8ffb49688f3ad3124ba62bc6f0f5d82c
#
_cell.length_a   1.000
_cell.length_b   1.000
_cell.length_c   1.000
_cell.angle_alpha   90.00
_cell.angle_beta   90.00
_cell.angle_gamma   90.00
#
_symmetry.space_group_name_H-M   'P 1'
#
loop_
_entity.id
_entity.type
_entity.pdbx_description
1 polymer ?
#
loop_
_entity_poly.entity_id
_entity_poly.type
_entity_poly.pdbx_seq_one_letter_code
_entity_poly.pdbx_strand_id
1 'polypeptide(L)' 'MFGTVTKYFNERNYGFIKGEDGKSYFIHKSNLGDEYIQGGYRVFFRPFVNYKSDYNVKDVTVIEAVERRRR' A
#
# COMPACT_ATOMS: atom_id res chain seq x y z
N MET A 1 -0.27 3.58 10.71
CA MET A 1 -1.67 3.25 10.34
C MET A 1 -1.72 1.92 9.64
N PHE A 2 -2.73 1.14 9.96
CA PHE A 2 -2.93 -0.14 9.28
C PHE A 2 -3.79 0.04 8.05
N GLY A 3 -3.58 -0.81 7.07
CA GLY A 3 -4.40 -0.75 5.88
C GLY A 3 -4.31 -2.04 5.09
N THR A 4 -5.05 -2.08 4.00
CA THR A 4 -5.08 -3.24 3.13
C THR A 4 -4.78 -2.77 1.71
N VAL A 5 -3.89 -3.47 1.04
CA VAL A 5 -3.57 -3.12 -0.35
C VAL A 5 -4.77 -3.48 -1.20
N THR A 6 -5.35 -2.51 -1.88
CA THR A 6 -6.49 -2.77 -2.74
C THR A 6 -6.04 -3.26 -4.10
N LYS A 7 -4.99 -2.68 -4.64
CA LYS A 7 -4.40 -3.18 -5.87
C LYS A 7 -3.00 -2.62 -6.02
N TYR A 8 -2.16 -3.36 -6.68
CA TYR A 8 -0.80 -2.91 -6.94
C TYR A 8 -0.42 -3.35 -8.34
N PHE A 9 0.04 -2.39 -9.14
CA PHE A 9 0.40 -2.64 -10.53
C PHE A 9 1.91 -2.78 -10.63
N ASN A 10 2.39 -4.00 -10.64
CA ASN A 10 3.82 -4.26 -10.68
C ASN A 10 4.50 -3.63 -11.88
N GLU A 11 3.81 -3.62 -12.99
CA GLU A 11 4.40 -3.08 -14.19
C GLU A 11 4.51 -1.57 -14.17
N ARG A 12 3.73 -0.95 -13.31
CA ARG A 12 3.71 0.50 -13.24
C ARG A 12 4.34 1.01 -11.96
N ASN A 13 4.73 0.09 -11.09
CA ASN A 13 5.43 0.43 -9.85
C ASN A 13 4.63 1.30 -8.90
N TYR A 14 3.31 1.12 -8.87
CA TYR A 14 2.50 1.85 -7.92
C TYR A 14 1.21 1.09 -7.62
N GLY A 15 0.52 1.54 -6.60
CA GLY A 15 -0.74 0.93 -6.24
C GLY A 15 -1.45 1.78 -5.21
N PHE A 16 -2.44 1.17 -4.56
CA PHE A 16 -3.26 1.88 -3.59
C PHE A 16 -3.50 1.01 -2.37
N ILE A 17 -3.56 1.67 -1.23
CA ILE A 17 -3.81 1.03 0.05
C ILE A 17 -5.00 1.72 0.68
N LYS A 18 -5.95 0.94 1.16
CA LYS A 18 -7.08 1.51 1.87
C LYS A 18 -6.73 1.52 3.33
N GLY A 19 -6.64 2.69 3.93
CA GLY A 19 -6.27 2.81 5.32
C GLY A 19 -7.41 2.48 6.26
N GLU A 20 -7.08 2.32 7.52
CA GLU A 20 -8.09 2.04 8.53
C GLU A 20 -9.03 3.21 8.72
N ASP A 21 -8.66 4.37 8.22
CA ASP A 21 -9.51 5.55 8.27
C ASP A 21 -10.48 5.60 7.08
N GLY A 22 -10.45 4.59 6.23
CA GLY A 22 -11.34 4.52 5.08
C GLY A 22 -10.87 5.26 3.85
N LYS A 23 -9.70 5.90 3.93
CA LYS A 23 -9.19 6.65 2.80
C LYS A 23 -8.27 5.82 1.96
N SER A 24 -8.17 6.18 0.69
CA SER A 24 -7.31 5.47 -0.24
C SER A 24 -5.99 6.21 -0.35
N TYR A 25 -4.90 5.49 -0.16
CA TYR A 25 -3.58 6.09 -0.17
C TYR A 25 -2.78 5.56 -1.35
N PHE A 26 -2.00 6.44 -1.95
CA PHE A 26 -1.16 6.09 -3.09
C PHE A 26 0.19 5.59 -2.59
N ILE A 27 0.65 4.49 -3.14
CA ILE A 27 1.95 3.94 -2.78
C ILE A 27 2.76 3.76 -4.05
N HIS A 28 3.98 4.29 -4.05
CA HIS A 28 4.88 4.12 -5.16
C HIS A 28 5.99 3.18 -4.74
N LYS A 29 6.54 2.43 -5.69
CA LYS A 29 7.57 1.47 -5.40
C LYS A 29 8.75 2.08 -4.64
N SER A 30 9.06 3.32 -4.92
CA SER A 30 10.18 3.98 -4.25
C SER A 30 9.98 4.08 -2.75
N ASN A 31 8.76 4.00 -2.29
CA ASN A 31 8.46 4.06 -0.87
C ASN A 31 8.23 2.69 -0.24
N LEU A 32 8.41 1.64 -1.01
CA LEU A 32 8.25 0.29 -0.49
C LEU A 32 9.52 -0.26 0.13
N GLY A 33 10.64 0.23 -0.31
CA GLY A 33 11.89 -0.33 0.14
C GLY A 33 12.03 -1.74 -0.39
N ASP A 34 12.26 -2.68 0.50
CA ASP A 34 12.43 -4.07 0.12
C ASP A 34 11.15 -4.88 0.23
N GLU A 35 10.06 -4.22 0.56
CA GLU A 35 8.82 -4.94 0.75
C GLU A 35 8.18 -5.31 -0.59
N TYR A 36 7.47 -6.42 -0.58
CA TYR A 36 6.71 -6.85 -1.74
C TYR A 36 5.24 -6.86 -1.35
N ILE A 37 4.41 -6.23 -2.15
CA ILE A 37 2.98 -6.18 -1.84
C ILE A 37 2.16 -6.55 -3.06
N GLN A 38 0.95 -6.99 -2.81
CA GLN A 38 -0.02 -7.18 -3.87
C GLN A 38 -1.40 -7.08 -3.23
N GLY A 39 -2.41 -7.08 -4.06
CA GLY A 39 -3.76 -6.88 -3.58
C GLY A 39 -4.14 -7.87 -2.51
N GLY A 40 -4.75 -7.36 -1.46
CA GLY A 40 -5.17 -8.20 -0.35
C GLY A 40 -4.22 -8.21 0.83
N TYR A 41 -2.99 -7.78 0.63
CA TYR A 41 -2.01 -7.79 1.72
C TYR A 41 -2.38 -6.77 2.77
N ARG A 42 -2.13 -7.11 4.02
CA ARG A 42 -2.34 -6.17 5.10
C ARG A 42 -1.01 -5.58 5.48
N VAL A 43 -0.99 -4.27 5.64
CA VAL A 43 0.26 -3.55 5.86
C VAL A 43 0.10 -2.52 6.96
N PHE A 44 1.23 -2.10 7.50
CA PHE A 44 1.29 -0.96 8.39
C PHE A 44 2.13 0.07 7.64
N PHE A 45 1.69 1.31 7.64
CA PHE A 45 2.39 2.33 6.89
C PHE A 45 2.26 3.67 7.58
N ARG A 46 3.08 4.61 7.14
CA ARG A 46 3.02 5.97 7.65
C ARG A 46 2.49 6.85 6.53
N PRO A 47 1.33 7.47 6.74
CA PRO A 47 0.80 8.36 5.71
C PRO A 47 1.53 9.69 5.76
N PHE A 48 1.64 10.33 4.62
CA PHE A 48 2.18 11.68 4.59
C PHE A 48 1.53 12.43 3.44
N VAL A 49 1.59 13.75 3.54
CA VAL A 49 0.98 14.62 2.55
C VAL A 49 2.07 15.49 1.95
N ASN A 50 2.07 15.64 0.66
CA ASN A 50 2.97 16.58 0.04
C ASN A 50 2.15 17.46 -0.89
N TYR A 51 2.75 18.51 -1.41
CA TYR A 51 1.98 19.46 -2.19
C TYR A 51 1.64 18.97 -3.59
N LYS A 52 2.09 17.79 -3.93
CA LYS A 52 1.75 17.25 -5.22
C LYS A 52 0.63 16.24 -5.14
N SER A 53 0.56 15.55 -4.02
CA SER A 53 -0.39 14.47 -3.91
C SER A 53 -0.81 14.38 -2.46
N ASP A 54 -2.06 14.26 -2.22
CA ASP A 54 -2.58 14.32 -0.88
C ASP A 54 -2.36 13.11 0.00
N TYR A 55 -2.63 11.96 -0.45
CA TYR A 55 -2.56 10.80 0.42
C TYR A 55 -1.51 9.83 -0.08
N ASN A 56 -0.32 9.95 0.51
CA ASN A 56 0.80 9.09 0.16
C ASN A 56 1.20 8.24 1.35
N VAL A 57 1.99 7.21 1.11
CA VAL A 57 2.47 6.36 2.20
C VAL A 57 3.97 6.20 2.10
N LYS A 58 4.58 5.93 3.23
CA LYS A 58 5.99 5.60 3.29
C LYS A 58 6.18 4.62 4.44
N ASP A 59 7.37 4.04 4.52
CA ASP A 59 7.72 3.11 5.61
C ASP A 59 6.70 1.98 5.71
N VAL A 60 6.45 1.34 4.58
CA VAL A 60 5.46 0.27 4.54
C VAL A 60 6.06 -1.02 5.07
N THR A 61 5.32 -1.69 5.93
CA THR A 61 5.71 -3.00 6.47
C THR A 61 4.56 -3.96 6.25
N VAL A 62 4.85 -5.09 5.65
CA VAL A 62 3.82 -6.10 5.43
C VAL A 62 3.54 -6.82 6.73
N ILE A 63 2.30 -6.77 7.17
CA ILE A 63 1.86 -7.45 8.38
C ILE A 63 1.41 -8.85 8.03
N GLU A 64 0.65 -8.96 6.97
CA GLU A 64 0.08 -10.24 6.60
C GLU A 64 0.00 -10.34 5.10
N ALA A 65 0.68 -11.30 4.52
CA ALA A 65 0.69 -11.50 3.08
C ALA A 65 -0.42 -12.45 2.73
N VAL A 66 -1.60 -11.88 2.57
CA VAL A 66 -2.78 -12.69 2.27
C VAL A 66 -2.90 -12.88 0.79
N GLU A 67 -2.71 -14.11 0.32
CA GLU A 67 -2.83 -14.38 -1.08
C GLU A 67 -4.22 -14.76 -1.45
N ARG A 68 -4.72 -14.17 -2.52
CA ARG A 68 -5.98 -14.52 -3.00
C ARG A 68 -5.88 -15.81 -3.68
N ARG A 69 -6.46 -16.82 -3.14
CA ARG A 69 -6.40 -18.10 -3.74
C ARG A 69 -7.63 -18.35 -4.47
N ARG A 70 -7.55 -18.87 -5.64
CA ARG A 70 -8.74 -19.20 -6.36
C ARG A 70 -8.95 -20.63 -6.25
N ARG A 71 -10.10 -21.02 -6.30
CA ARG A 71 -10.35 -22.38 -6.16
C ARG A 71 -11.26 -22.85 -7.09
#